data_11faada655bd71e582beb5ce8a885980
#
_entry.id   11faada655bd71e582beb5ce8a885980
#
_cell.length_a   1.000
_cell.length_b   1.000
_cell.length_c   1.000
_cell.angle_alpha   90.00
_cell.angle_beta   90.00
_cell.angle_gamma   90.00
#
_symmetry.space_group_name_H-M   'P 1'
#
loop_
_entity.id
_entity.type
_entity.pdbx_description
1 polymer ?
#
loop_
_entity_poly.entity_id
_entity_poly.type
_entity_poly.pdbx_seq_one_letter_code
_entity_poly.pdbx_strand_id
1 'polypeptide(L)'
;MHRLLALIALVITMSLPTPAANTVHEFEMKSIDGKPVSLAAYKGKVVLFVNVASKCGYTPQYSGLESLYKKFKDQGFVIVGVPANNFGSQEPGTDAEIAQFCSRTYNVTFPMLSKVSVKGADMTPLYGYLTAAKGGDVKWNFTKFLVGKDGKVIERFESGVAPESPQLTSAIQQALK
;
A
#
# COMPACT_ATOMS: atom_id res chain seq x y z
N MET A 1 -21.67 -50.99 40.40
CA MET A 1 -21.10 -50.52 39.09
C MET A 1 -21.68 -49.15 38.80
N HIS A 2 -20.95 -48.06 39.13
CA HIS A 2 -21.38 -46.69 38.92
C HIS A 2 -20.68 -46.17 37.65
N ARG A 3 -21.47 -45.88 36.63
CA ARG A 3 -20.95 -45.23 35.39
C ARG A 3 -20.95 -43.72 35.59
N LEU A 4 -19.77 -43.14 35.68
CA LEU A 4 -19.55 -41.68 35.64
C LEU A 4 -19.69 -41.22 34.20
N LEU A 5 -20.73 -40.44 33.89
CA LEU A 5 -20.87 -39.73 32.61
C LEU A 5 -20.13 -38.39 32.74
N ALA A 6 -19.01 -38.27 32.04
CA ALA A 6 -18.28 -36.99 31.92
C ALA A 6 -18.96 -36.12 30.85
N LEU A 7 -19.57 -35.03 31.28
CA LEU A 7 -20.06 -33.99 30.38
C LEU A 7 -18.87 -33.15 29.89
N ILE A 8 -18.52 -33.27 28.60
CA ILE A 8 -17.55 -32.38 27.96
C ILE A 8 -18.32 -31.14 27.53
N ALA A 9 -18.09 -30.02 28.22
CA ALA A 9 -18.59 -28.71 27.81
C ALA A 9 -17.78 -28.20 26.65
N LEU A 10 -18.39 -28.10 25.44
CA LEU A 10 -17.80 -27.48 24.26
C LEU A 10 -17.85 -25.95 24.41
N VAL A 11 -16.72 -25.35 24.73
CA VAL A 11 -16.59 -23.89 24.77
C VAL A 11 -16.46 -23.36 23.32
N ILE A 12 -17.55 -22.85 22.76
CA ILE A 12 -17.55 -22.17 21.49
C ILE A 12 -17.04 -20.74 21.73
N THR A 13 -15.79 -20.45 21.39
CA THR A 13 -15.24 -19.10 21.38
C THR A 13 -15.79 -18.36 20.18
N MET A 14 -16.79 -17.50 20.39
CA MET A 14 -17.26 -16.56 19.39
C MET A 14 -16.16 -15.49 19.19
N SER A 15 -15.45 -15.54 18.06
CA SER A 15 -14.59 -14.43 17.62
C SER A 15 -15.49 -13.25 17.28
N LEU A 16 -15.38 -12.17 18.04
CA LEU A 16 -16.02 -10.91 17.67
C LEU A 16 -15.41 -10.40 16.37
N PRO A 17 -16.20 -9.87 15.42
CA PRO A 17 -15.67 -9.27 14.20
C PRO A 17 -14.76 -8.10 14.58
N THR A 18 -13.53 -8.11 14.10
CA THR A 18 -12.62 -6.97 14.24
C THR A 18 -13.26 -5.77 13.54
N PRO A 19 -13.39 -4.61 14.20
CA PRO A 19 -13.94 -3.42 13.55
C PRO A 19 -13.12 -3.10 12.30
N ALA A 20 -13.80 -2.69 11.22
CA ALA A 20 -13.14 -2.27 10.00
C ALA A 20 -12.25 -1.04 10.29
N ALA A 21 -11.03 -1.03 9.75
CA ALA A 21 -10.13 0.09 9.92
C ALA A 21 -10.75 1.38 9.36
N ASN A 22 -10.61 2.49 10.08
CA ASN A 22 -11.14 3.79 9.69
C ASN A 22 -10.12 4.64 8.93
N THR A 23 -8.83 4.33 9.08
CA THR A 23 -7.72 5.06 8.46
C THR A 23 -6.57 4.11 8.10
N VAL A 24 -5.68 4.56 7.19
CA VAL A 24 -4.46 3.79 6.88
C VAL A 24 -3.51 3.68 8.06
N HIS A 25 -3.63 4.54 9.06
CA HIS A 25 -2.75 4.55 10.23
C HIS A 25 -2.92 3.33 11.16
N GLU A 26 -3.95 2.53 10.94
CA GLU A 26 -4.26 1.34 11.74
C GLU A 26 -3.57 0.07 11.22
N PHE A 27 -2.88 0.16 10.08
CA PHE A 27 -2.24 -1.01 9.47
C PHE A 27 -0.77 -1.14 9.87
N GLU A 28 -0.38 -2.39 10.12
CA GLU A 28 1.00 -2.82 10.25
C GLU A 28 1.42 -3.55 8.99
N MET A 29 2.58 -3.18 8.44
CA MET A 29 3.13 -3.74 7.22
C MET A 29 4.57 -4.23 7.47
N LYS A 30 5.22 -4.75 6.43
CA LYS A 30 6.66 -4.98 6.42
C LYS A 30 7.30 -4.08 5.37
N SER A 31 8.44 -3.48 5.69
CA SER A 31 9.28 -2.80 4.71
C SER A 31 9.95 -3.81 3.78
N ILE A 32 10.49 -3.35 2.67
CA ILE A 32 11.16 -4.22 1.68
C ILE A 32 12.39 -4.94 2.24
N ASP A 33 12.98 -4.46 3.33
CA ASP A 33 14.06 -5.12 4.10
C ASP A 33 13.53 -6.01 5.23
N GLY A 34 12.21 -6.30 5.25
CA GLY A 34 11.56 -7.25 6.14
C GLY A 34 11.24 -6.76 7.55
N LYS A 35 11.51 -5.49 7.87
CA LYS A 35 11.23 -4.91 9.19
C LYS A 35 9.75 -4.54 9.34
N PRO A 36 9.17 -4.66 10.55
CA PRO A 36 7.82 -4.18 10.81
C PRO A 36 7.75 -2.65 10.64
N VAL A 37 6.67 -2.19 10.00
CA VAL A 37 6.36 -0.77 9.74
C VAL A 37 4.94 -0.49 10.15
N SER A 38 4.75 0.31 11.19
CA SER A 38 3.46 0.87 11.53
C SER A 38 3.15 2.06 10.63
N LEU A 39 2.03 2.02 9.90
CA LEU A 39 1.60 3.16 9.09
C LEU A 39 1.15 4.35 9.95
N ALA A 40 1.01 4.18 11.27
CA ALA A 40 0.85 5.27 12.22
C ALA A 40 2.03 6.27 12.21
N ALA A 41 3.21 5.84 11.76
CA ALA A 41 4.38 6.72 11.55
C ALA A 41 4.13 7.82 10.50
N TYR A 42 3.09 7.66 9.68
CA TYR A 42 2.71 8.65 8.67
C TYR A 42 1.58 9.59 9.10
N LYS A 43 1.13 9.55 10.37
CA LYS A 43 0.15 10.52 10.89
C LYS A 43 0.61 11.96 10.63
N GLY A 44 -0.31 12.80 10.16
CA GLY A 44 -0.01 14.19 9.82
C GLY A 44 0.72 14.40 8.49
N LYS A 45 1.01 13.33 7.75
CA LYS A 45 1.61 13.39 6.41
C LYS A 45 0.58 13.04 5.33
N VAL A 46 0.75 13.63 4.17
CA VAL A 46 0.06 13.22 2.95
C VAL A 46 0.82 12.03 2.35
N VAL A 47 0.14 10.93 2.09
CA VAL A 47 0.76 9.69 1.62
C VAL A 47 0.22 9.29 0.26
N LEU A 48 1.10 8.92 -0.67
CA LEU A 48 0.74 8.32 -1.96
C LEU A 48 1.15 6.84 -1.96
N PHE A 49 0.19 5.94 -1.81
CA PHE A 49 0.42 4.50 -2.01
C PHE A 49 0.37 4.17 -3.49
N VAL A 50 1.36 3.44 -3.99
CA VAL A 50 1.46 3.03 -5.40
C VAL A 50 1.78 1.55 -5.47
N ASN A 51 0.92 0.74 -6.11
CA ASN A 51 1.30 -0.64 -6.39
C ASN A 51 2.22 -0.70 -7.60
N VAL A 52 3.41 -1.23 -7.41
CA VAL A 52 4.51 -1.16 -8.38
C VAL A 52 4.93 -2.53 -8.88
N ALA A 53 5.61 -2.55 -10.03
CA ALA A 53 6.19 -3.74 -10.62
C ALA A 53 7.42 -3.41 -11.46
N SER A 54 8.41 -4.32 -11.49
CA SER A 54 9.70 -4.14 -12.17
C SER A 54 9.67 -4.42 -13.67
N LYS A 55 8.66 -5.18 -14.17
CA LYS A 55 8.57 -5.65 -15.57
C LYS A 55 7.28 -5.19 -16.27
N CYS A 56 6.83 -3.98 -16.00
CA CYS A 56 5.60 -3.40 -16.53
C CYS A 56 5.92 -2.29 -17.55
N GLY A 57 5.04 -2.08 -18.53
CA GLY A 57 5.17 -0.92 -19.43
C GLY A 57 5.11 0.43 -18.70
N TYR A 58 4.54 0.47 -17.49
CA TYR A 58 4.53 1.65 -16.63
C TYR A 58 5.73 1.77 -15.69
N THR A 59 6.66 0.81 -15.66
CA THR A 59 7.85 0.84 -14.78
C THR A 59 8.67 2.14 -14.90
N PRO A 60 8.79 2.81 -16.08
CA PRO A 60 9.44 4.11 -16.16
C PRO A 60 8.84 5.20 -15.27
N GLN A 61 7.61 5.04 -14.77
CA GLN A 61 7.01 5.98 -13.81
C GLN A 61 7.78 6.08 -12.48
N TYR A 62 8.65 5.12 -12.14
CA TYR A 62 9.53 5.25 -10.97
C TYR A 62 10.35 6.54 -10.98
N SER A 63 10.85 6.96 -12.15
CA SER A 63 11.61 8.24 -12.27
C SER A 63 10.75 9.44 -11.88
N GLY A 64 9.52 9.51 -12.39
CA GLY A 64 8.59 10.59 -12.03
C GLY A 64 8.12 10.54 -10.59
N LEU A 65 7.92 9.33 -10.02
CA LEU A 65 7.61 9.16 -8.59
C LEU A 65 8.77 9.67 -7.71
N GLU A 66 10.00 9.35 -8.06
CA GLU A 66 11.17 9.83 -7.31
C GLU A 66 11.33 11.36 -7.41
N SER A 67 11.12 11.94 -8.60
CA SER A 67 11.09 13.41 -8.78
C SER A 67 10.00 14.04 -7.90
N LEU A 68 8.81 13.46 -7.92
CA LEU A 68 7.67 13.94 -7.12
C LEU A 68 7.96 13.84 -5.60
N TYR A 69 8.55 12.74 -5.16
CA TYR A 69 8.94 12.55 -3.77
C TYR A 69 9.95 13.60 -3.33
N LYS A 70 11.03 13.79 -4.09
CA LYS A 70 12.05 14.80 -3.80
C LYS A 70 11.48 16.22 -3.72
N LYS A 71 10.50 16.53 -4.58
CA LYS A 71 9.86 17.84 -4.63
C LYS A 71 9.03 18.17 -3.39
N PHE A 72 8.34 17.17 -2.81
CA PHE A 72 7.35 17.41 -1.76
C PHE A 72 7.67 16.80 -0.40
N LYS A 73 8.69 15.94 -0.25
CA LYS A 73 8.99 15.24 1.00
C LYS A 73 9.19 16.17 2.20
N ASP A 74 9.85 17.31 1.98
CA ASP A 74 10.14 18.29 3.04
C ASP A 74 8.90 19.13 3.43
N GLN A 75 7.80 18.97 2.69
CA GLN A 75 6.51 19.59 2.96
C GLN A 75 5.51 18.63 3.66
N GLY A 76 5.98 17.45 4.10
CA GLY A 76 5.14 16.45 4.76
C GLY A 76 4.46 15.47 3.81
N PHE A 77 5.03 15.24 2.62
CA PHE A 77 4.58 14.24 1.66
C PHE A 77 5.45 12.99 1.69
N VAL A 78 4.82 11.82 1.56
CA VAL A 78 5.50 10.53 1.47
C VAL A 78 4.92 9.72 0.32
N ILE A 79 5.78 9.07 -0.45
CA ILE A 79 5.39 7.99 -1.36
C ILE A 79 5.72 6.66 -0.68
N VAL A 80 4.80 5.70 -0.77
CA VAL A 80 5.00 4.33 -0.31
C VAL A 80 4.79 3.40 -1.50
N GLY A 81 5.87 2.82 -2.00
CA GLY A 81 5.82 1.82 -3.06
C GLY A 81 5.44 0.45 -2.49
N VAL A 82 4.50 -0.22 -3.14
CA VAL A 82 3.95 -1.52 -2.73
C VAL A 82 4.14 -2.50 -3.88
N PRO A 83 5.21 -3.29 -3.90
CA PRO A 83 5.41 -4.30 -4.94
C PRO A 83 4.28 -5.33 -4.95
N ALA A 84 3.77 -5.66 -6.16
CA ALA A 84 2.67 -6.60 -6.32
C ALA A 84 2.79 -7.42 -7.61
N ASN A 85 2.63 -8.75 -7.51
CA ASN A 85 2.74 -9.65 -8.66
C ASN A 85 1.38 -10.06 -9.25
N ASN A 86 0.30 -9.35 -8.90
CA ASN A 86 -1.07 -9.69 -9.31
C ASN A 86 -1.38 -9.45 -10.79
N PHE A 87 -0.56 -8.67 -11.50
CA PHE A 87 -0.86 -8.23 -12.87
C PHE A 87 0.22 -8.75 -13.83
N GLY A 88 -0.13 -9.78 -14.60
CA GLY A 88 0.73 -10.37 -15.60
C GLY A 88 2.05 -10.94 -15.07
N SER A 89 2.12 -11.28 -13.79
CA SER A 89 3.36 -11.76 -13.13
C SER A 89 4.54 -10.82 -13.35
N GLN A 90 4.30 -9.52 -13.35
CA GLN A 90 5.30 -8.50 -13.68
C GLN A 90 6.18 -8.07 -12.50
N GLU A 91 6.02 -8.68 -11.30
CA GLU A 91 6.91 -8.51 -10.14
C GLU A 91 7.37 -9.86 -9.58
N PRO A 92 8.09 -10.68 -10.36
CA PRO A 92 8.45 -12.04 -9.95
C PRO A 92 9.58 -12.08 -8.91
N GLY A 93 10.38 -11.02 -8.80
CA GLY A 93 11.55 -10.96 -7.92
C GLY A 93 11.24 -11.11 -6.43
N THR A 94 12.25 -11.44 -5.66
CA THR A 94 12.25 -11.34 -4.19
C THR A 94 12.30 -9.87 -3.76
N ASP A 95 11.97 -9.58 -2.50
CA ASP A 95 12.06 -8.23 -1.95
C ASP A 95 13.47 -7.63 -2.13
N ALA A 96 14.53 -8.43 -1.93
CA ALA A 96 15.92 -8.01 -2.12
C ALA A 96 16.23 -7.63 -3.57
N GLU A 97 15.75 -8.42 -4.54
CA GLU A 97 15.93 -8.14 -5.97
C GLU A 97 15.16 -6.90 -6.39
N ILE A 98 13.94 -6.71 -5.87
CA ILE A 98 13.12 -5.52 -6.12
C ILE A 98 13.80 -4.27 -5.55
N ALA A 99 14.27 -4.32 -4.31
CA ALA A 99 14.99 -3.22 -3.67
C ALA A 99 16.24 -2.81 -4.48
N GLN A 100 17.01 -3.81 -4.93
CA GLN A 100 18.20 -3.59 -5.75
C GLN A 100 17.84 -2.97 -7.12
N PHE A 101 16.79 -3.47 -7.77
CA PHE A 101 16.31 -2.93 -9.04
C PHE A 101 15.88 -1.47 -8.88
N CYS A 102 15.03 -1.16 -7.89
CA CYS A 102 14.53 0.20 -7.65
C CYS A 102 15.66 1.19 -7.35
N SER A 103 16.64 0.79 -6.50
CA SER A 103 17.75 1.66 -6.13
C SER A 103 18.74 1.88 -7.28
N ARG A 104 19.12 0.81 -7.99
CA ARG A 104 20.15 0.90 -9.05
C ARG A 104 19.65 1.50 -10.35
N THR A 105 18.39 1.21 -10.72
CA THR A 105 17.83 1.63 -12.01
C THR A 105 17.18 2.99 -11.95
N TYR A 106 16.49 3.29 -10.84
CA TYR A 106 15.67 4.50 -10.72
C TYR A 106 16.08 5.41 -9.56
N ASN A 107 17.13 5.05 -8.79
CA ASN A 107 17.58 5.79 -7.60
C ASN A 107 16.43 6.08 -6.62
N VAL A 108 15.52 5.12 -6.44
CA VAL A 108 14.37 5.25 -5.54
C VAL A 108 14.84 5.46 -4.11
N THR A 109 14.35 6.54 -3.49
CA THR A 109 14.65 6.90 -2.09
C THR A 109 13.40 6.94 -1.20
N PHE A 110 12.21 6.86 -1.78
CA PHE A 110 10.97 6.75 -0.99
C PHE A 110 10.80 5.35 -0.40
N PRO A 111 10.06 5.22 0.73
CA PRO A 111 9.75 3.96 1.37
C PRO A 111 9.14 2.91 0.44
N MET A 112 9.66 1.69 0.52
CA MET A 112 9.13 0.52 -0.18
C MET A 112 8.68 -0.52 0.84
N LEU A 113 7.51 -1.11 0.63
CA LEU A 113 7.02 -2.25 1.41
C LEU A 113 7.47 -3.57 0.80
N SER A 114 7.42 -4.63 1.60
CA SER A 114 7.55 -6.02 1.14
C SER A 114 6.44 -6.32 0.14
N LYS A 115 6.73 -7.19 -0.83
CA LYS A 115 5.76 -7.61 -1.85
C LYS A 115 4.54 -8.26 -1.24
N VAL A 116 3.36 -7.78 -1.64
CA VAL A 116 2.06 -8.26 -1.16
C VAL A 116 1.07 -8.47 -2.30
N SER A 117 -0.04 -9.15 -2.02
CA SER A 117 -1.17 -9.18 -2.93
C SER A 117 -2.04 -7.91 -2.74
N VAL A 118 -2.41 -7.28 -3.85
CA VAL A 118 -3.25 -6.07 -3.89
C VAL A 118 -4.63 -6.33 -4.51
N LYS A 119 -4.92 -7.61 -4.83
CA LYS A 119 -6.17 -8.03 -5.46
C LYS A 119 -6.44 -9.51 -5.17
N GLY A 120 -7.73 -9.89 -5.15
CA GLY A 120 -8.15 -11.29 -4.97
C GLY A 120 -8.35 -11.67 -3.52
N ALA A 121 -8.48 -12.98 -3.27
CA ALA A 121 -8.83 -13.52 -1.95
C ALA A 121 -7.73 -13.32 -0.89
N ASP A 122 -6.48 -13.19 -1.32
CA ASP A 122 -5.29 -12.98 -0.47
C ASP A 122 -4.85 -11.50 -0.40
N MET A 123 -5.71 -10.59 -0.87
CA MET A 123 -5.45 -9.15 -0.84
C MET A 123 -5.14 -8.68 0.58
N THR A 124 -4.04 -7.93 0.73
CA THR A 124 -3.65 -7.36 2.03
C THR A 124 -4.73 -6.42 2.59
N PRO A 125 -4.99 -6.41 3.91
CA PRO A 125 -6.00 -5.54 4.52
C PRO A 125 -5.87 -4.06 4.19
N LEU A 126 -4.65 -3.55 4.03
CA LEU A 126 -4.40 -2.18 3.56
C LEU A 126 -5.08 -1.91 2.21
N TYR A 127 -4.90 -2.80 1.22
CA TYR A 127 -5.53 -2.63 -0.09
C TYR A 127 -7.03 -2.87 -0.04
N GLY A 128 -7.51 -3.74 0.85
CA GLY A 128 -8.94 -3.87 1.14
C GLY A 128 -9.56 -2.52 1.56
N TYR A 129 -8.90 -1.80 2.47
CA TYR A 129 -9.32 -0.46 2.88
C TYR A 129 -9.24 0.56 1.74
N LEU A 130 -8.11 0.64 1.03
CA LEU A 130 -7.89 1.61 -0.05
C LEU A 130 -8.92 1.46 -1.17
N THR A 131 -9.19 0.23 -1.60
CA THR A 131 -10.12 -0.08 -2.69
C THR A 131 -11.58 0.10 -2.28
N ALA A 132 -11.94 -0.23 -1.05
CA ALA A 132 -13.27 0.02 -0.51
C ALA A 132 -13.57 1.53 -0.40
N ALA A 133 -12.56 2.33 -0.04
CA ALA A 133 -12.72 3.77 0.08
C ALA A 133 -12.87 4.47 -1.28
N LYS A 134 -12.18 4.02 -2.32
CA LYS A 134 -12.19 4.65 -3.65
C LYS A 134 -12.05 3.64 -4.80
N GLY A 135 -13.09 3.49 -5.58
CA GLY A 135 -13.06 2.95 -6.93
C GLY A 135 -12.94 1.44 -7.10
N GLY A 136 -13.13 0.64 -6.04
CA GLY A 136 -13.10 -0.83 -6.12
C GLY A 136 -11.72 -1.40 -6.48
N ASP A 137 -11.69 -2.63 -6.96
CA ASP A 137 -10.47 -3.38 -7.24
C ASP A 137 -9.42 -2.63 -8.06
N VAL A 138 -8.15 -2.83 -7.72
CA VAL A 138 -7.03 -2.37 -8.54
C VAL A 138 -7.05 -3.09 -9.89
N LYS A 139 -6.98 -2.32 -10.97
CA LYS A 139 -7.07 -2.86 -12.34
C LYS A 139 -5.72 -3.21 -12.95
N TRP A 140 -4.66 -2.49 -12.56
CA TRP A 140 -3.33 -2.70 -13.11
C TRP A 140 -2.23 -2.14 -12.19
N ASN A 141 -0.95 -2.43 -12.51
CA ASN A 141 0.21 -1.84 -11.84
C ASN A 141 0.23 -0.31 -11.95
N PHE A 142 0.87 0.35 -11.01
CA PHE A 142 0.99 1.80 -10.92
C PHE A 142 -0.34 2.55 -10.73
N THR A 143 -1.35 1.90 -10.14
CA THR A 143 -2.51 2.61 -9.55
C THR A 143 -2.04 3.33 -8.29
N LYS A 144 -2.51 4.56 -8.07
CA LYS A 144 -2.10 5.40 -6.96
C LYS A 144 -3.31 5.73 -6.09
N PHE A 145 -3.12 5.72 -4.78
CA PHE A 145 -4.10 6.19 -3.80
C PHE A 145 -3.49 7.33 -2.99
N LEU A 146 -4.06 8.52 -3.10
CA LEU A 146 -3.68 9.68 -2.31
C LEU A 146 -4.45 9.66 -1.00
N VAL A 147 -3.72 9.77 0.10
CA VAL A 147 -4.24 9.71 1.47
C VAL A 147 -3.89 11.02 2.18
N GLY A 148 -4.86 11.57 2.89
CA GLY A 148 -4.72 12.81 3.65
C GLY A 148 -3.95 12.65 4.96
N LYS A 149 -3.65 13.78 5.59
CA LYS A 149 -2.97 13.85 6.89
C LYS A 149 -3.72 13.08 8.00
N ASP A 150 -5.03 12.92 7.85
CA ASP A 150 -5.92 12.17 8.75
C ASP A 150 -5.96 10.65 8.48
N GLY A 151 -5.23 10.19 7.44
CA GLY A 151 -5.17 8.78 7.05
C GLY A 151 -6.36 8.30 6.20
N LYS A 152 -7.23 9.20 5.73
CA LYS A 152 -8.35 8.86 4.85
C LYS A 152 -7.96 9.00 3.38
N VAL A 153 -8.52 8.13 2.54
CA VAL A 153 -8.28 8.19 1.09
C VAL A 153 -9.00 9.40 0.49
N ILE A 154 -8.23 10.29 -0.11
CA ILE A 154 -8.72 11.49 -0.80
C ILE A 154 -9.12 11.15 -2.23
N GLU A 155 -8.20 10.53 -2.97
CA GLU A 155 -8.36 10.29 -4.41
C GLU A 155 -7.60 9.04 -4.87
N ARG A 156 -8.06 8.48 -5.99
CA ARG A 156 -7.40 7.39 -6.70
C ARG A 156 -7.06 7.83 -8.11
N PHE A 157 -5.88 7.44 -8.59
CA PHE A 157 -5.42 7.67 -9.95
C PHE A 157 -5.07 6.35 -10.60
N GLU A 158 -5.60 6.12 -11.79
CA GLU A 158 -5.31 4.92 -12.55
C GLU A 158 -3.86 4.92 -13.10
N SER A 159 -3.42 3.76 -13.57
CA SER A 159 -2.04 3.51 -14.04
C SER A 159 -1.53 4.54 -15.05
N GLY A 160 -2.40 4.99 -15.97
CA GLY A 160 -2.06 5.93 -17.04
C GLY A 160 -1.80 7.37 -16.57
N VAL A 161 -2.21 7.73 -15.34
CA VAL A 161 -1.94 9.07 -14.79
C VAL A 161 -0.47 9.15 -14.40
N ALA A 162 0.30 9.95 -15.16
CA ALA A 162 1.73 10.13 -14.89
C ALA A 162 1.97 10.82 -13.54
N PRO A 163 3.06 10.46 -12.82
CA PRO A 163 3.35 11.03 -11.51
C PRO A 163 3.46 12.56 -11.51
N GLU A 164 4.02 13.14 -12.56
CA GLU A 164 4.23 14.59 -12.67
C GLU A 164 3.09 15.32 -13.39
N SER A 165 1.97 14.60 -13.66
CA SER A 165 0.80 15.22 -14.30
C SER A 165 0.20 16.35 -13.44
N PRO A 166 -0.37 17.39 -14.05
CA PRO A 166 -1.08 18.45 -13.32
C PRO A 166 -2.18 17.90 -12.41
N GLN A 167 -2.87 16.83 -12.84
CA GLN A 167 -3.93 16.19 -12.06
C GLN A 167 -3.41 15.68 -10.71
N LEU A 168 -2.32 14.90 -10.70
CA LEU A 168 -1.77 14.34 -9.46
C LEU A 168 -1.05 15.39 -8.62
N THR A 169 -0.25 16.26 -9.25
CA THR A 169 0.51 17.30 -8.53
C THR A 169 -0.40 18.32 -7.85
N SER A 170 -1.50 18.73 -8.51
CA SER A 170 -2.48 19.66 -7.91
C SER A 170 -3.21 19.01 -6.72
N ALA A 171 -3.59 17.73 -6.82
CA ALA A 171 -4.24 17.02 -5.71
C ALA A 171 -3.30 16.93 -4.49
N ILE A 172 -2.01 16.62 -4.71
CA ILE A 172 -1.01 16.59 -3.63
C ILE A 172 -0.87 17.97 -2.99
N GLN A 173 -0.73 19.04 -3.79
CA GLN A 173 -0.61 20.41 -3.27
C GLN A 173 -1.82 20.85 -2.46
N GLN A 174 -3.02 20.44 -2.85
CA GLN A 174 -4.24 20.71 -2.09
C GLN A 174 -4.26 19.95 -0.76
N ALA A 175 -3.85 18.67 -0.77
CA ALA A 175 -3.81 17.85 0.43
C ALA A 175 -2.74 18.32 1.46
N LEU A 176 -1.69 18.99 0.99
CA LEU A 176 -0.61 19.51 1.83
C LEU A 176 -0.99 20.82 2.57
N LYS A 177 -1.97 21.59 2.10
CA LYS A 177 -2.49 22.79 2.77
C LYS A 177 -3.16 22.43 4.10
#